data_ff9e7943792f494c94c3c2fecd94755a
#
_entry.id   ff9e7943792f494c94c3c2fecd94755a
#
_cell.length_a   1.000
_cell.length_b   1.000
_cell.length_c   1.000
_cell.angle_alpha   90.00
_cell.angle_beta   90.00
_cell.angle_gamma   90.00
#
_symmetry.space_group_name_H-M   'P 1'
#
loop_
_entity.id
_entity.type
_entity.pdbx_description
1 polymer ?
#
loop_
_entity_poly.entity_id
_entity_poly.type
_entity_poly.pdbx_seq_one_letter_code
_entity_poly.pdbx_strand_id
1 'polypeptide(L)'
;MTRRLGFLIALLCLVVTATASAQDARSVLQASAKAMGLANLKTIQYSGSGWFSMIGQTYGLNEDWPHYEVNPYTRTIDYDAKFSREEYTRRQGNYPTLGRVPMPEQRIVNFLNGAFVWNVEGDKVVPQTRPYLDGVPVSDLRQLEIMITPHGFLRAALAAPDATAISLPIVGPADYGLSQNGRKVTIVSFTVMGGKYTINGTINDQNLVELTDTWFPNPVYGDMNYEMRYTQYKDFNGVKFPMLFHVHQGDPRLNPAHNYYEIKITKVEPNVSVPVEAVPDAVRTAKAPPLSVETQKLADGVWMLGAANYNSLAMEFKDYVALVEAPVNEARSLAVIDEVDRLVPNKPIKYVVNTHHHFDHAGGLRTFLSQGSTIVTHETNKDYYLGILFHPGGWSLQPDRMAKYDPMYMISRRPAPIETVGGDTRITAPYVITDGTRMMEVFHVLDVAYDLGDPSYRQGNHSNDMLMVYLPKEKILVNADLYSPQAQGAAPATPTPGMRTLYQNVQMLKLDVSQHVPIHGRAATNDEFVKSVGKTLSSEK
;
A
#
# COMPACT_ATOMS: atom_id res chain seq x y z
N MET A 1 33.55 -18.62 63.09
CA MET A 1 33.30 -19.86 62.30
C MET A 1 31.83 -19.93 61.99
N THR A 2 31.41 -19.46 60.80
CA THR A 2 30.05 -19.62 60.28
C THR A 2 30.15 -19.72 58.78
N ARG A 3 29.87 -20.94 58.28
CA ARG A 3 29.86 -21.30 56.90
C ARG A 3 28.61 -20.67 56.23
N ARG A 4 28.81 -19.86 55.23
CA ARG A 4 27.73 -19.43 54.31
C ARG A 4 27.55 -20.50 53.23
N LEU A 5 26.40 -21.15 53.24
CA LEU A 5 25.93 -22.04 52.16
C LEU A 5 25.35 -21.18 51.03
N GLY A 6 26.02 -21.15 49.89
CA GLY A 6 25.47 -20.53 48.69
C GLY A 6 24.56 -21.51 47.98
N PHE A 7 23.28 -21.16 47.81
CA PHE A 7 22.36 -21.86 46.97
C PHE A 7 22.61 -21.46 45.51
N LEU A 8 23.18 -22.37 44.71
CA LEU A 8 23.17 -22.29 43.26
C LEU A 8 21.80 -22.78 42.76
N ILE A 9 20.93 -21.88 42.32
CA ILE A 9 19.74 -22.23 41.54
C ILE A 9 20.22 -22.44 40.11
N ALA A 10 20.37 -23.69 39.70
CA ALA A 10 20.54 -24.04 38.29
C ALA A 10 19.18 -23.90 37.60
N LEU A 11 19.02 -22.82 36.83
CA LEU A 11 17.88 -22.62 35.91
C LEU A 11 18.05 -23.62 34.77
N LEU A 12 17.37 -24.76 34.87
CA LEU A 12 17.30 -25.75 33.81
C LEU A 12 16.36 -25.21 32.73
N CYS A 13 16.91 -24.46 31.74
CA CYS A 13 16.20 -24.17 30.52
C CYS A 13 15.98 -25.47 29.77
N LEU A 14 14.79 -26.05 29.88
CA LEU A 14 14.31 -27.08 28.96
C LEU A 14 14.16 -26.42 27.58
N VAL A 15 15.23 -26.45 26.79
CA VAL A 15 15.16 -26.25 25.36
C VAL A 15 14.48 -27.50 24.81
N VAL A 16 13.18 -27.40 24.59
CA VAL A 16 12.48 -28.38 23.73
C VAL A 16 13.05 -28.15 22.34
N THR A 17 14.12 -28.84 22.01
CA THR A 17 14.57 -29.00 20.64
C THR A 17 13.50 -29.83 19.93
N ALA A 18 12.50 -29.16 19.31
CA ALA A 18 11.78 -29.78 18.22
C ALA A 18 12.88 -30.19 17.24
N THR A 19 13.14 -31.47 17.10
CA THR A 19 14.02 -32.01 16.07
C THR A 19 13.33 -31.75 14.73
N ALA A 20 13.54 -30.53 14.18
CA ALA A 20 13.26 -30.26 12.79
C ALA A 20 14.20 -31.19 12.01
N SER A 21 13.66 -32.26 11.46
CA SER A 21 14.40 -33.14 10.57
C SER A 21 14.67 -32.33 9.31
N ALA A 22 15.92 -31.89 9.14
CA ALA A 22 16.37 -31.32 7.88
C ALA A 22 16.14 -32.41 6.81
N GLN A 23 15.12 -32.23 6.00
CA GLN A 23 14.81 -33.11 4.89
C GLN A 23 15.53 -32.57 3.66
N ASP A 24 16.00 -33.46 2.80
CA ASP A 24 16.56 -33.02 1.51
C ASP A 24 15.48 -32.26 0.71
N ALA A 25 15.64 -30.96 0.58
CA ALA A 25 14.72 -30.09 -0.12
C ALA A 25 14.47 -30.58 -1.56
N ARG A 26 15.50 -31.11 -2.21
CA ARG A 26 15.40 -31.62 -3.58
C ARG A 26 14.47 -32.81 -3.69
N SER A 27 14.50 -33.74 -2.76
CA SER A 27 13.60 -34.90 -2.74
C SER A 27 12.14 -34.50 -2.56
N VAL A 28 11.87 -33.54 -1.66
CA VAL A 28 10.53 -33.00 -1.43
C VAL A 28 10.00 -32.30 -2.70
N LEU A 29 10.84 -31.44 -3.29
CA LEU A 29 10.48 -30.70 -4.50
C LEU A 29 10.24 -31.61 -5.68
N GLN A 30 11.04 -32.68 -5.86
CA GLN A 30 10.83 -33.68 -6.91
C GLN A 30 9.52 -34.48 -6.71
N ALA A 31 9.20 -34.84 -5.47
CA ALA A 31 7.95 -35.51 -5.14
C ALA A 31 6.74 -34.61 -5.46
N SER A 32 6.81 -33.36 -5.08
CA SER A 32 5.76 -32.37 -5.37
C SER A 32 5.65 -32.09 -6.88
N ALA A 33 6.77 -31.90 -7.57
CA ALA A 33 6.80 -31.71 -9.02
C ALA A 33 6.15 -32.87 -9.77
N LYS A 34 6.41 -34.10 -9.35
CA LYS A 34 5.76 -35.32 -9.89
C LYS A 34 4.27 -35.33 -9.60
N ALA A 35 3.88 -35.08 -8.35
CA ALA A 35 2.47 -35.09 -7.94
C ALA A 35 1.64 -34.04 -8.67
N MET A 36 2.23 -32.88 -8.97
CA MET A 36 1.57 -31.75 -9.65
C MET A 36 1.72 -31.76 -11.18
N GLY A 37 2.44 -32.75 -11.74
CA GLY A 37 2.60 -32.88 -13.20
C GLY A 37 3.49 -31.80 -13.82
N LEU A 38 4.47 -31.27 -13.08
CA LEU A 38 5.33 -30.16 -13.52
C LEU A 38 6.08 -30.45 -14.82
N ALA A 39 6.55 -31.68 -15.02
CA ALA A 39 7.28 -32.08 -16.24
C ALA A 39 6.44 -31.94 -17.52
N ASN A 40 5.13 -31.99 -17.38
CA ASN A 40 4.17 -31.95 -18.50
C ASN A 40 3.62 -30.53 -18.73
N LEU A 41 4.11 -29.52 -18.03
CA LEU A 41 3.59 -28.15 -18.08
C LEU A 41 4.65 -27.17 -18.57
N LYS A 42 4.41 -26.50 -19.71
CA LYS A 42 5.21 -25.38 -20.21
C LYS A 42 4.45 -24.06 -20.10
N THR A 43 3.21 -24.10 -20.54
CA THR A 43 2.32 -22.94 -20.55
C THR A 43 1.01 -23.26 -19.87
N ILE A 44 0.34 -22.25 -19.34
CA ILE A 44 -0.99 -22.44 -18.75
C ILE A 44 -1.84 -21.20 -19.00
N GLN A 45 -3.11 -21.42 -19.32
CA GLN A 45 -4.12 -20.38 -19.26
C GLN A 45 -5.21 -20.81 -18.28
N TYR A 46 -5.63 -19.89 -17.44
CA TYR A 46 -6.76 -20.12 -16.53
C TYR A 46 -7.66 -18.89 -16.49
N SER A 47 -8.95 -19.15 -16.33
CA SER A 47 -9.97 -18.11 -16.31
C SER A 47 -10.94 -18.32 -15.15
N GLY A 48 -11.54 -17.21 -14.69
CA GLY A 48 -12.47 -17.24 -13.59
C GLY A 48 -13.08 -15.87 -13.32
N SER A 49 -13.48 -15.67 -12.08
CA SER A 49 -13.99 -14.39 -11.58
C SER A 49 -13.75 -14.27 -10.08
N GLY A 50 -13.87 -13.08 -9.54
CA GLY A 50 -13.66 -12.83 -8.12
C GLY A 50 -13.63 -11.35 -7.79
N TRP A 51 -12.66 -10.95 -7.01
CA TRP A 51 -12.48 -9.55 -6.60
C TRP A 51 -11.00 -9.23 -6.34
N PHE A 52 -10.66 -7.95 -6.48
CA PHE A 52 -9.38 -7.36 -6.09
C PHE A 52 -9.61 -6.21 -5.13
N SER A 53 -8.70 -5.99 -4.19
CA SER A 53 -8.76 -4.87 -3.25
C SER A 53 -7.98 -3.65 -3.72
N MET A 54 -8.41 -2.47 -3.25
CA MET A 54 -7.66 -1.21 -3.31
C MET A 54 -6.70 -1.15 -2.13
N ILE A 55 -5.47 -1.61 -2.36
CA ILE A 55 -4.47 -1.74 -1.30
C ILE A 55 -4.18 -0.37 -0.66
N GLY A 56 -4.19 -0.35 0.68
CA GLY A 56 -3.88 0.84 1.47
C GLY A 56 -4.94 1.93 1.46
N GLN A 57 -6.18 1.63 1.04
CA GLN A 57 -7.29 2.59 0.86
C GLN A 57 -8.50 2.25 1.74
N THR A 58 -8.30 1.88 3.01
CA THR A 58 -9.41 1.60 3.93
C THR A 58 -10.18 2.88 4.31
N TYR A 59 -11.48 2.74 4.59
CA TYR A 59 -12.22 3.85 5.19
C TYR A 59 -11.76 4.10 6.63
N GLY A 60 -11.56 3.06 7.40
CA GLY A 60 -11.00 3.10 8.75
C GLY A 60 -9.95 2.01 8.96
N LEU A 61 -9.00 2.23 9.86
CA LEU A 61 -7.85 1.35 10.09
C LEU A 61 -8.18 -0.11 10.48
N ASN A 62 -9.38 -0.34 11.00
CA ASN A 62 -9.86 -1.67 11.41
C ASN A 62 -10.74 -2.33 10.34
N GLU A 63 -10.82 -1.75 9.16
CA GLU A 63 -11.61 -2.26 8.04
C GLU A 63 -10.71 -2.94 7.01
N ASP A 64 -11.29 -3.86 6.24
CA ASP A 64 -10.58 -4.48 5.11
C ASP A 64 -10.50 -3.48 3.94
N TRP A 65 -9.57 -3.74 3.02
CA TRP A 65 -9.44 -2.89 1.83
C TRP A 65 -10.68 -3.00 0.94
N PRO A 66 -11.18 -1.89 0.37
CA PRO A 66 -12.32 -1.89 -0.54
C PRO A 66 -12.10 -2.80 -1.75
N HIS A 67 -13.12 -3.58 -2.12
CA HIS A 67 -13.02 -4.53 -3.22
C HIS A 67 -13.58 -3.98 -4.52
N TYR A 68 -12.89 -4.25 -5.64
CA TYR A 68 -13.44 -4.23 -6.98
C TYR A 68 -13.98 -5.62 -7.33
N GLU A 69 -15.15 -5.70 -7.91
CA GLU A 69 -15.60 -6.94 -8.55
C GLU A 69 -14.79 -7.17 -9.83
N VAL A 70 -14.37 -8.41 -10.05
CA VAL A 70 -13.56 -8.83 -11.20
C VAL A 70 -14.28 -9.94 -11.97
N ASN A 71 -14.71 -9.62 -13.19
CA ASN A 71 -15.38 -10.58 -14.07
C ASN A 71 -15.45 -10.04 -15.50
N PRO A 72 -14.89 -10.74 -16.52
CA PRO A 72 -14.07 -11.96 -16.41
C PRO A 72 -12.64 -11.71 -15.94
N TYR A 73 -11.97 -12.76 -15.55
CA TYR A 73 -10.53 -12.82 -15.28
C TYR A 73 -9.89 -13.90 -16.14
N THR A 74 -8.75 -13.63 -16.76
CA THR A 74 -7.94 -14.62 -17.49
C THR A 74 -6.46 -14.31 -17.28
N ARG A 75 -5.67 -15.34 -16.95
CA ARG A 75 -4.22 -15.24 -16.91
C ARG A 75 -3.59 -16.33 -17.76
N THR A 76 -2.62 -15.93 -18.57
CA THR A 76 -1.80 -16.81 -19.40
C THR A 76 -0.35 -16.69 -18.95
N ILE A 77 0.32 -17.81 -18.73
CA ILE A 77 1.73 -17.86 -18.32
C ILE A 77 2.49 -18.81 -19.26
N ASP A 78 3.61 -18.35 -19.78
CA ASP A 78 4.66 -19.19 -20.34
C ASP A 78 5.86 -19.16 -19.38
N TYR A 79 6.07 -20.27 -18.69
CA TYR A 79 7.11 -20.37 -17.67
C TYR A 79 8.53 -20.35 -18.26
N ASP A 80 8.71 -20.88 -19.47
CA ASP A 80 10.01 -20.97 -20.11
C ASP A 80 10.41 -19.61 -20.72
N ALA A 81 9.46 -18.90 -21.34
CA ALA A 81 9.65 -17.57 -21.90
C ALA A 81 9.66 -16.47 -20.83
N LYS A 82 9.31 -16.76 -19.58
CA LYS A 82 9.04 -15.75 -18.53
C LYS A 82 8.05 -14.69 -19.00
N PHE A 83 6.98 -15.16 -19.62
CA PHE A 83 5.91 -14.31 -20.14
C PHE A 83 4.63 -14.51 -19.33
N SER A 84 3.94 -13.42 -19.09
CA SER A 84 2.58 -13.44 -18.51
C SER A 84 1.73 -12.36 -19.14
N ARG A 85 0.50 -12.74 -19.49
CA ARG A 85 -0.58 -11.83 -19.84
C ARG A 85 -1.72 -12.07 -18.87
N GLU A 86 -2.09 -11.03 -18.13
CA GLU A 86 -3.22 -11.03 -17.23
C GLU A 86 -4.25 -10.04 -17.73
N GLU A 87 -5.49 -10.48 -17.89
CA GLU A 87 -6.59 -9.66 -18.39
C GLU A 87 -7.81 -9.84 -17.51
N TYR A 88 -8.40 -8.73 -17.11
CA TYR A 88 -9.65 -8.74 -16.36
C TYR A 88 -10.45 -7.45 -16.59
N THR A 89 -11.75 -7.59 -16.35
CA THR A 89 -12.65 -6.46 -16.25
C THR A 89 -13.00 -6.24 -14.79
N ARG A 90 -12.82 -5.01 -14.30
CA ARG A 90 -13.16 -4.63 -12.94
C ARG A 90 -14.22 -3.53 -12.91
N ARG A 91 -15.03 -3.55 -11.85
CA ARG A 91 -16.02 -2.52 -11.56
C ARG A 91 -16.15 -2.30 -10.06
N GLN A 92 -16.87 -1.25 -9.68
CA GLN A 92 -17.17 -0.97 -8.27
C GLN A 92 -17.79 -2.21 -7.62
N GLY A 93 -17.24 -2.64 -6.50
CA GLY A 93 -17.79 -3.70 -5.64
C GLY A 93 -18.80 -3.16 -4.63
N ASN A 94 -19.13 -3.97 -3.64
CA ASN A 94 -20.08 -3.62 -2.57
C ASN A 94 -19.51 -2.69 -1.48
N TYR A 95 -18.47 -1.96 -1.81
CA TYR A 95 -17.82 -1.05 -0.88
C TYR A 95 -18.29 0.38 -1.09
N PRO A 96 -18.27 1.22 -0.04
CA PRO A 96 -18.48 2.65 -0.16
C PRO A 96 -17.52 3.25 -1.19
N THR A 97 -17.96 4.29 -1.89
CA THR A 97 -17.16 4.94 -2.93
C THR A 97 -16.04 5.83 -2.38
N LEU A 98 -15.88 5.90 -1.05
CA LEU A 98 -14.87 6.72 -0.37
C LEU A 98 -14.92 8.19 -0.84
N GLY A 99 -16.10 8.78 -0.81
CA GLY A 99 -16.31 10.17 -1.21
C GLY A 99 -16.21 10.42 -2.73
N ARG A 100 -15.98 9.39 -3.54
CA ARG A 100 -15.86 9.48 -5.02
C ARG A 100 -17.17 9.10 -5.71
N VAL A 101 -17.24 9.32 -7.02
CA VAL A 101 -18.27 8.69 -7.85
C VAL A 101 -17.96 7.21 -8.03
N PRO A 102 -18.98 6.34 -8.22
CA PRO A 102 -18.74 4.94 -8.51
C PRO A 102 -17.79 4.77 -9.71
N MET A 103 -16.83 3.86 -9.56
CA MET A 103 -15.86 3.59 -10.62
C MET A 103 -16.57 2.97 -11.84
N PRO A 104 -16.39 3.50 -13.05
CA PRO A 104 -16.90 2.85 -14.25
C PRO A 104 -16.19 1.52 -14.48
N GLU A 105 -16.85 0.65 -15.26
CA GLU A 105 -16.22 -0.60 -15.69
C GLU A 105 -14.92 -0.31 -16.45
N GLN A 106 -13.87 -1.05 -16.11
CA GLN A 106 -12.53 -0.90 -16.68
C GLN A 106 -11.97 -2.25 -17.10
N ARG A 107 -11.54 -2.37 -18.34
CA ARG A 107 -10.74 -3.50 -18.82
C ARG A 107 -9.26 -3.21 -18.54
N ILE A 108 -8.58 -4.13 -17.87
CA ILE A 108 -7.17 -4.06 -17.53
C ILE A 108 -6.44 -5.20 -18.24
N VAL A 109 -5.32 -4.90 -18.87
CA VAL A 109 -4.45 -5.92 -19.47
C VAL A 109 -3.02 -5.63 -19.05
N ASN A 110 -2.44 -6.55 -18.31
CA ASN A 110 -1.10 -6.48 -17.76
C ASN A 110 -0.18 -7.46 -18.49
N PHE A 111 1.03 -7.02 -18.84
CA PHE A 111 2.03 -7.84 -19.51
C PHE A 111 3.34 -7.89 -18.75
N LEU A 112 3.95 -9.08 -18.76
CA LEU A 112 5.36 -9.30 -18.48
C LEU A 112 5.96 -10.05 -19.65
N ASN A 113 7.11 -9.59 -20.16
CA ASN A 113 7.93 -10.36 -21.09
C ASN A 113 9.41 -10.16 -20.71
N GLY A 114 9.98 -11.19 -20.10
CA GLY A 114 11.32 -11.13 -19.52
C GLY A 114 11.44 -10.09 -18.40
N ALA A 115 12.13 -8.98 -18.67
CA ALA A 115 12.28 -7.86 -17.74
C ALA A 115 11.33 -6.67 -18.06
N PHE A 116 10.59 -6.74 -19.16
CA PHE A 116 9.73 -5.66 -19.62
C PHE A 116 8.30 -5.82 -19.12
N VAL A 117 7.73 -4.71 -18.66
CA VAL A 117 6.36 -4.65 -18.11
C VAL A 117 5.58 -3.48 -18.69
N TRP A 118 4.35 -3.74 -19.06
CA TRP A 118 3.44 -2.70 -19.55
C TRP A 118 1.99 -3.08 -19.30
N ASN A 119 1.13 -2.09 -19.33
CA ASN A 119 -0.31 -2.27 -19.37
C ASN A 119 -0.87 -1.83 -20.72
N VAL A 120 -2.07 -2.29 -21.03
CA VAL A 120 -2.88 -1.72 -22.11
C VAL A 120 -4.13 -1.10 -21.50
N GLU A 121 -4.29 0.19 -21.70
CA GLU A 121 -5.41 1.00 -21.23
C GLU A 121 -6.19 1.53 -22.43
N GLY A 122 -7.37 0.95 -22.67
CA GLY A 122 -8.04 1.10 -23.97
C GLY A 122 -7.15 0.54 -25.07
N ASP A 123 -6.74 1.41 -26.02
CA ASP A 123 -5.82 1.05 -27.11
C ASP A 123 -4.37 1.52 -26.87
N LYS A 124 -4.08 2.06 -25.68
CA LYS A 124 -2.77 2.63 -25.38
C LYS A 124 -1.88 1.65 -24.66
N VAL A 125 -0.64 1.50 -25.14
CA VAL A 125 0.44 0.83 -24.42
C VAL A 125 1.01 1.80 -23.38
N VAL A 126 0.99 1.39 -22.11
CA VAL A 126 1.47 2.19 -20.97
C VAL A 126 2.62 1.47 -20.29
N PRO A 127 3.89 1.88 -20.55
CA PRO A 127 5.05 1.32 -19.86
C PRO A 127 4.94 1.52 -18.34
N GLN A 128 5.25 0.50 -17.56
CA GLN A 128 5.19 0.54 -16.10
C GLN A 128 6.56 0.92 -15.51
N THR A 129 6.86 2.21 -15.49
CA THR A 129 8.15 2.73 -15.01
C THR A 129 8.12 3.19 -13.55
N ARG A 130 6.91 3.44 -12.98
CA ARG A 130 6.72 3.76 -11.57
C ARG A 130 6.67 2.47 -10.76
N PRO A 131 7.34 2.39 -9.59
CA PRO A 131 7.20 1.25 -8.70
C PRO A 131 5.74 1.02 -8.25
N TYR A 132 5.37 -0.24 -8.08
CA TYR A 132 4.08 -0.62 -7.50
C TYR A 132 4.02 -0.20 -6.04
N LEU A 133 2.91 0.42 -5.62
CA LEU A 133 2.75 1.02 -4.29
C LEU A 133 3.97 1.87 -3.86
N ASP A 134 4.61 2.52 -4.84
CA ASP A 134 5.78 3.38 -4.66
C ASP A 134 7.02 2.71 -4.02
N GLY A 135 7.03 1.39 -3.92
CA GLY A 135 8.10 0.59 -3.32
C GLY A 135 8.77 -0.39 -4.28
N VAL A 136 8.08 -1.43 -4.74
CA VAL A 136 8.66 -2.50 -5.54
C VAL A 136 8.59 -2.20 -7.04
N PRO A 137 9.70 -2.41 -7.84
CA PRO A 137 9.61 -2.34 -9.29
C PRO A 137 8.55 -3.29 -9.85
N VAL A 138 7.70 -2.81 -10.75
CA VAL A 138 6.62 -3.64 -11.34
C VAL A 138 7.17 -4.86 -12.06
N SER A 139 8.37 -4.77 -12.66
CA SER A 139 9.04 -5.92 -13.26
C SER A 139 9.38 -7.01 -12.25
N ASP A 140 9.86 -6.62 -11.07
CA ASP A 140 10.17 -7.59 -10.00
C ASP A 140 8.89 -8.23 -9.48
N LEU A 141 7.88 -7.41 -9.19
CA LEU A 141 6.59 -7.89 -8.70
C LEU A 141 5.97 -8.92 -9.64
N ARG A 142 5.85 -8.61 -10.94
CA ARG A 142 5.24 -9.53 -11.91
C ARG A 142 6.05 -10.82 -12.13
N GLN A 143 7.38 -10.76 -11.99
CA GLN A 143 8.21 -11.97 -11.98
C GLN A 143 7.96 -12.79 -10.71
N LEU A 144 7.91 -12.15 -9.53
CA LEU A 144 7.55 -12.82 -8.27
C LEU A 144 6.18 -13.47 -8.37
N GLU A 145 5.18 -12.80 -8.92
CA GLU A 145 3.83 -13.34 -9.12
C GLU A 145 3.80 -14.61 -9.97
N ILE A 146 4.68 -14.76 -10.96
CA ILE A 146 4.84 -16.04 -11.66
C ILE A 146 5.51 -17.07 -10.76
N MET A 147 6.59 -16.68 -10.06
CA MET A 147 7.39 -17.57 -9.22
C MET A 147 6.63 -18.08 -7.99
N ILE A 148 5.66 -17.32 -7.49
CA ILE A 148 4.81 -17.77 -6.37
C ILE A 148 3.54 -18.49 -6.81
N THR A 149 3.25 -18.68 -8.13
CA THR A 149 2.23 -19.65 -8.54
C THR A 149 2.68 -21.07 -8.21
N PRO A 150 1.77 -22.05 -8.01
CA PRO A 150 2.17 -23.38 -7.53
C PRO A 150 3.25 -24.06 -8.40
N HIS A 151 3.11 -24.01 -9.73
CA HIS A 151 4.10 -24.58 -10.65
C HIS A 151 5.33 -23.68 -10.82
N GLY A 152 5.15 -22.34 -10.78
CA GLY A 152 6.25 -21.38 -10.78
C GLY A 152 7.16 -21.55 -9.57
N PHE A 153 6.56 -21.76 -8.39
CA PHE A 153 7.28 -22.03 -7.14
C PHE A 153 8.16 -23.29 -7.27
N LEU A 154 7.61 -24.39 -7.73
CA LEU A 154 8.37 -25.63 -7.90
C LEU A 154 9.51 -25.47 -8.90
N ARG A 155 9.30 -24.76 -10.02
CA ARG A 155 10.35 -24.47 -11.01
C ARG A 155 11.47 -23.63 -10.40
N ALA A 156 11.11 -22.54 -9.71
CA ALA A 156 12.07 -21.65 -9.09
C ALA A 156 12.86 -22.35 -7.98
N ALA A 157 12.18 -23.11 -7.10
CA ALA A 157 12.81 -23.84 -6.01
C ALA A 157 13.76 -24.95 -6.50
N LEU A 158 13.38 -25.71 -7.54
CA LEU A 158 14.24 -26.74 -8.13
C LEU A 158 15.49 -26.18 -8.80
N ALA A 159 15.44 -24.93 -9.28
CA ALA A 159 16.56 -24.23 -9.87
C ALA A 159 17.43 -23.49 -8.83
N ALA A 160 16.93 -23.26 -7.62
CA ALA A 160 17.63 -22.52 -6.58
C ALA A 160 18.69 -23.41 -5.89
N PRO A 161 19.97 -22.94 -5.82
CA PRO A 161 21.04 -23.72 -5.18
C PRO A 161 20.96 -23.70 -3.64
N ASP A 162 20.25 -22.74 -3.06
CA ASP A 162 20.09 -22.46 -1.63
C ASP A 162 18.77 -22.97 -1.05
N ALA A 163 18.01 -23.79 -1.80
CA ALA A 163 16.74 -24.32 -1.34
C ALA A 163 16.91 -25.20 -0.09
N THR A 164 16.17 -24.87 0.95
CA THR A 164 16.12 -25.60 2.23
C THR A 164 14.71 -26.11 2.49
N ALA A 165 14.57 -27.15 3.29
CA ALA A 165 13.26 -27.71 3.64
C ALA A 165 13.19 -28.07 5.13
N ILE A 166 12.08 -27.72 5.77
CA ILE A 166 11.78 -28.05 7.16
C ILE A 166 10.39 -28.68 7.21
N SER A 167 10.29 -29.89 7.80
CA SER A 167 9.00 -30.54 8.02
C SER A 167 8.49 -30.28 9.42
N LEU A 168 7.27 -29.82 9.53
CA LEU A 168 6.63 -29.45 10.79
C LEU A 168 5.26 -30.14 10.93
N PRO A 169 4.90 -30.61 12.14
CA PRO A 169 3.51 -30.93 12.44
C PRO A 169 2.74 -29.61 12.57
N ILE A 170 1.56 -29.53 11.97
CA ILE A 170 0.66 -28.41 12.23
C ILE A 170 -0.06 -28.63 13.55
N VAL A 171 0.13 -27.69 14.49
CA VAL A 171 -0.50 -27.67 15.81
C VAL A 171 -1.28 -26.35 15.92
N GLY A 172 -2.59 -26.44 16.06
CA GLY A 172 -3.44 -25.24 16.18
C GLY A 172 -4.86 -25.46 15.66
N PRO A 173 -5.78 -24.51 15.84
CA PRO A 173 -7.08 -24.56 15.20
C PRO A 173 -6.92 -24.63 13.68
N ALA A 174 -7.83 -25.36 13.04
CA ALA A 174 -7.87 -25.45 11.59
C ALA A 174 -8.31 -24.11 11.00
N ASP A 175 -7.35 -23.19 10.80
CA ASP A 175 -7.63 -21.91 10.18
C ASP A 175 -7.75 -22.08 8.66
N TYR A 176 -8.82 -21.51 8.10
CA TYR A 176 -9.06 -21.37 6.66
C TYR A 176 -9.04 -22.69 5.84
N GLY A 177 -9.32 -23.82 6.46
CA GLY A 177 -9.36 -25.11 5.76
C GLY A 177 -8.01 -25.65 5.26
N LEU A 178 -6.90 -24.99 5.59
CA LEU A 178 -5.55 -25.38 5.17
C LEU A 178 -4.87 -26.32 6.15
N SER A 179 -5.21 -26.28 7.42
CA SER A 179 -4.58 -27.11 8.44
C SER A 179 -5.58 -27.96 9.21
N GLN A 180 -5.27 -29.25 9.37
CA GLN A 180 -5.89 -30.12 10.36
C GLN A 180 -4.84 -30.45 11.41
N ASN A 181 -5.21 -30.42 12.69
CA ASN A 181 -4.32 -30.77 13.79
C ASN A 181 -3.63 -32.12 13.54
N GLY A 182 -2.30 -32.12 13.67
CA GLY A 182 -1.47 -33.30 13.48
C GLY A 182 -1.08 -33.60 12.03
N ARG A 183 -1.55 -32.83 11.04
CA ARG A 183 -1.10 -32.95 9.65
C ARG A 183 0.35 -32.45 9.52
N LYS A 184 1.16 -33.15 8.74
CA LYS A 184 2.54 -32.77 8.46
C LYS A 184 2.60 -31.93 7.19
N VAL A 185 3.29 -30.79 7.27
CA VAL A 185 3.63 -29.99 6.09
C VAL A 185 5.13 -29.81 6.01
N THR A 186 5.62 -29.54 4.80
CA THR A 186 7.03 -29.17 4.58
C THR A 186 7.09 -27.76 4.04
N ILE A 187 7.81 -26.89 4.73
CA ILE A 187 8.10 -25.52 4.29
C ILE A 187 9.43 -25.57 3.54
N VAL A 188 9.43 -25.08 2.31
CA VAL A 188 10.63 -24.92 1.48
C VAL A 188 10.90 -23.44 1.33
N SER A 189 12.16 -23.03 1.57
CA SER A 189 12.63 -21.63 1.46
C SER A 189 13.82 -21.55 0.53
N PHE A 190 13.86 -20.51 -0.32
CA PHE A 190 14.98 -20.23 -1.23
C PHE A 190 14.98 -18.75 -1.63
N THR A 191 16.08 -18.29 -2.20
CA THR A 191 16.19 -16.92 -2.71
C THR A 191 16.11 -16.84 -4.23
N VAL A 192 15.64 -15.70 -4.74
CA VAL A 192 15.51 -15.41 -6.17
C VAL A 192 16.07 -14.04 -6.51
N MET A 193 16.25 -13.77 -7.81
CA MET A 193 16.74 -12.49 -8.33
C MET A 193 18.06 -12.05 -7.67
N GLY A 194 19.03 -12.98 -7.60
CA GLY A 194 20.35 -12.70 -7.04
C GLY A 194 20.36 -12.53 -5.52
N GLY A 195 19.42 -13.15 -4.81
CA GLY A 195 19.29 -13.07 -3.35
C GLY A 195 18.44 -11.89 -2.86
N LYS A 196 17.83 -11.13 -3.78
CA LYS A 196 17.04 -9.95 -3.41
C LYS A 196 15.74 -10.29 -2.68
N TYR A 197 15.08 -11.37 -3.10
CA TYR A 197 13.81 -11.79 -2.52
C TYR A 197 13.88 -13.23 -2.03
N THR A 198 13.25 -13.50 -0.90
CA THR A 198 13.03 -14.86 -0.38
C THR A 198 11.62 -15.31 -0.75
N ILE A 199 11.50 -16.56 -1.21
CA ILE A 199 10.21 -17.21 -1.42
C ILE A 199 10.13 -18.40 -0.48
N ASN A 200 9.03 -18.52 0.25
CA ASN A 200 8.68 -19.71 0.99
C ASN A 200 7.49 -20.38 0.34
N GLY A 201 7.38 -21.71 0.49
CA GLY A 201 6.21 -22.43 0.06
C GLY A 201 5.92 -23.62 0.97
N THR A 202 4.66 -23.82 1.28
CA THR A 202 4.17 -24.93 2.08
C THR A 202 3.67 -26.04 1.18
N ILE A 203 4.26 -27.21 1.31
CA ILE A 203 3.88 -28.44 0.60
C ILE A 203 3.21 -29.38 1.60
N ASN A 204 2.01 -29.85 1.27
CA ASN A 204 1.22 -30.72 2.12
C ASN A 204 1.60 -32.20 2.01
N ASP A 205 0.94 -33.05 2.79
CA ASP A 205 1.11 -34.51 2.81
C ASP A 205 0.72 -35.24 1.50
N GLN A 206 -0.04 -34.56 0.63
CA GLN A 206 -0.34 -35.01 -0.73
C GLN A 206 0.68 -34.51 -1.76
N ASN A 207 1.76 -33.89 -1.33
CA ASN A 207 2.77 -33.22 -2.15
C ASN A 207 2.20 -32.09 -3.03
N LEU A 208 1.15 -31.40 -2.60
CA LEU A 208 0.60 -30.23 -3.28
C LEU A 208 1.10 -28.96 -2.59
N VAL A 209 1.36 -27.90 -3.37
CA VAL A 209 1.69 -26.58 -2.85
C VAL A 209 0.40 -25.95 -2.34
N GLU A 210 0.31 -25.63 -1.05
CA GLU A 210 -0.89 -25.04 -0.45
C GLU A 210 -0.78 -23.53 -0.25
N LEU A 211 0.44 -23.07 -0.03
CA LEU A 211 0.73 -21.67 0.26
C LEU A 211 2.09 -21.33 -0.31
N THR A 212 2.23 -20.14 -0.83
CA THR A 212 3.52 -19.49 -1.11
C THR A 212 3.50 -18.08 -0.58
N ASP A 213 4.62 -17.61 -0.09
CA ASP A 213 4.78 -16.24 0.36
C ASP A 213 6.13 -15.65 -0.05
N THR A 214 6.15 -14.35 -0.16
CA THR A 214 7.33 -13.52 -0.37
C THR A 214 7.10 -12.16 0.27
N TRP A 215 8.14 -11.34 0.32
CA TRP A 215 8.07 -9.97 0.78
C TRP A 215 8.61 -9.04 -0.27
N PHE A 216 8.06 -7.85 -0.37
CA PHE A 216 8.56 -6.78 -1.21
C PHE A 216 8.55 -5.44 -0.47
N PRO A 217 9.41 -4.47 -0.87
CA PRO A 217 9.46 -3.18 -0.20
C PRO A 217 8.19 -2.36 -0.41
N ASN A 218 7.68 -1.78 0.66
CA ASN A 218 6.57 -0.84 0.69
C ASN A 218 6.95 0.37 1.56
N PRO A 219 6.69 1.61 1.14
CA PRO A 219 7.12 2.80 1.89
C PRO A 219 6.36 3.03 3.19
N VAL A 220 5.25 2.35 3.43
CA VAL A 220 4.44 2.45 4.66
C VAL A 220 4.70 1.28 5.59
N TYR A 221 4.64 0.05 5.09
CA TYR A 221 4.83 -1.16 5.90
C TYR A 221 6.27 -1.68 5.96
N GLY A 222 7.16 -1.16 5.11
CA GLY A 222 8.51 -1.71 4.98
C GLY A 222 8.52 -3.00 4.17
N ASP A 223 8.94 -4.10 4.77
CA ASP A 223 8.91 -5.43 4.14
C ASP A 223 7.48 -5.97 4.16
N MET A 224 6.73 -5.71 3.11
CA MET A 224 5.32 -6.07 2.99
C MET A 224 5.17 -7.52 2.53
N ASN A 225 4.44 -8.33 3.28
CA ASN A 225 4.16 -9.72 2.94
C ASN A 225 3.19 -9.84 1.78
N TYR A 226 3.42 -10.82 0.91
CA TYR A 226 2.55 -11.25 -0.17
C TYR A 226 2.37 -12.76 -0.09
N GLU A 227 1.23 -13.20 0.42
CA GLU A 227 0.88 -14.59 0.66
C GLU A 227 -0.20 -15.05 -0.30
N MET A 228 0.03 -16.18 -1.00
CA MET A 228 -0.95 -16.80 -1.88
C MET A 228 -1.33 -18.18 -1.35
N ARG A 229 -2.62 -18.44 -1.19
CA ARG A 229 -3.20 -19.72 -0.76
C ARG A 229 -3.91 -20.40 -1.91
N TYR A 230 -3.71 -21.72 -2.02
CA TYR A 230 -4.21 -22.55 -3.11
C TYR A 230 -5.03 -23.69 -2.58
N THR A 231 -6.29 -23.78 -3.03
CA THR A 231 -7.19 -24.84 -2.60
C THR A 231 -7.97 -25.44 -3.77
N GLN A 232 -8.72 -26.53 -3.49
CA GLN A 232 -9.62 -27.18 -4.44
C GLN A 232 -8.90 -27.69 -5.70
N TYR A 233 -7.76 -28.36 -5.55
CA TYR A 233 -7.00 -28.90 -6.66
C TYR A 233 -7.80 -29.87 -7.52
N LYS A 234 -7.70 -29.73 -8.85
CA LYS A 234 -8.23 -30.66 -9.86
C LYS A 234 -7.14 -31.09 -10.81
N ASP A 235 -7.34 -32.24 -11.46
CA ASP A 235 -6.43 -32.78 -12.47
C ASP A 235 -6.88 -32.37 -13.88
N PHE A 236 -5.95 -31.85 -14.67
CA PHE A 236 -6.13 -31.46 -16.05
C PHE A 236 -5.08 -32.17 -16.91
N ASN A 237 -5.40 -33.40 -17.34
CA ASN A 237 -4.52 -34.26 -18.14
C ASN A 237 -3.15 -34.50 -17.49
N GLY A 238 -3.15 -34.79 -16.19
CA GLY A 238 -1.94 -35.05 -15.40
C GLY A 238 -1.27 -33.80 -14.83
N VAL A 239 -1.85 -32.59 -15.02
CA VAL A 239 -1.44 -31.34 -14.38
C VAL A 239 -2.46 -30.99 -13.30
N LYS A 240 -2.05 -31.00 -12.03
CA LYS A 240 -2.91 -30.59 -10.93
C LYS A 240 -2.84 -29.09 -10.74
N PHE A 241 -4.00 -28.43 -10.77
CA PHE A 241 -4.09 -26.98 -10.64
C PHE A 241 -5.20 -26.59 -9.64
N PRO A 242 -4.98 -25.55 -8.79
CA PRO A 242 -5.98 -25.12 -7.82
C PRO A 242 -7.12 -24.36 -8.50
N MET A 243 -8.34 -24.52 -7.95
CA MET A 243 -9.53 -23.84 -8.45
C MET A 243 -9.90 -22.61 -7.63
N LEU A 244 -9.17 -22.33 -6.57
CA LEU A 244 -9.34 -21.15 -5.76
C LEU A 244 -7.97 -20.58 -5.38
N PHE A 245 -7.78 -19.32 -5.69
CA PHE A 245 -6.68 -18.49 -5.21
C PHE A 245 -7.25 -17.49 -4.21
N HIS A 246 -6.69 -17.46 -3.02
CA HIS A 246 -6.98 -16.47 -1.99
C HIS A 246 -5.69 -15.83 -1.54
N VAL A 247 -5.59 -14.52 -1.63
CA VAL A 247 -4.33 -13.80 -1.50
C VAL A 247 -4.42 -12.70 -0.44
N HIS A 248 -3.41 -12.65 0.39
CA HIS A 248 -3.24 -11.60 1.39
C HIS A 248 -2.01 -10.76 1.10
N GLN A 249 -2.10 -9.49 1.45
CA GLN A 249 -0.94 -8.59 1.55
C GLN A 249 -0.99 -7.84 2.88
N GLY A 250 0.15 -7.34 3.33
CA GLY A 250 0.23 -6.55 4.56
C GLY A 250 1.36 -6.99 5.48
N ASP A 251 1.22 -6.71 6.76
CA ASP A 251 2.14 -7.21 7.78
C ASP A 251 1.36 -8.03 8.81
N PRO A 252 1.42 -9.36 8.75
CA PRO A 252 0.68 -10.24 9.66
C PRO A 252 1.13 -10.12 11.13
N ARG A 253 2.24 -9.43 11.41
CA ARG A 253 2.74 -9.18 12.76
C ARG A 253 2.07 -7.98 13.43
N LEU A 254 1.61 -7.01 12.63
CA LEU A 254 1.12 -5.72 13.09
C LEU A 254 -0.40 -5.60 12.95
N ASN A 255 -0.95 -6.26 11.96
CA ASN A 255 -2.38 -6.29 11.69
C ASN A 255 -2.69 -7.61 10.97
N PRO A 256 -3.89 -8.19 11.11
CA PRO A 256 -4.24 -9.34 10.28
C PRO A 256 -3.96 -9.00 8.81
N ALA A 257 -3.34 -9.95 8.11
CA ALA A 257 -3.04 -9.78 6.71
C ALA A 257 -4.33 -9.43 5.97
N HIS A 258 -4.34 -8.28 5.30
CA HIS A 258 -5.52 -7.83 4.57
C HIS A 258 -5.77 -8.71 3.36
N ASN A 259 -7.04 -8.98 3.08
CA ASN A 259 -7.45 -9.66 1.87
C ASN A 259 -7.10 -8.79 0.66
N TYR A 260 -6.26 -9.31 -0.24
CA TYR A 260 -5.87 -8.61 -1.46
C TYR A 260 -6.74 -9.01 -2.65
N TYR A 261 -6.86 -10.31 -2.93
CA TYR A 261 -7.81 -10.79 -3.92
C TYR A 261 -8.24 -12.25 -3.68
N GLU A 262 -9.39 -12.60 -4.27
CA GLU A 262 -9.84 -13.97 -4.41
C GLU A 262 -10.30 -14.19 -5.84
N ILE A 263 -9.79 -15.26 -6.49
CA ILE A 263 -10.22 -15.67 -7.82
C ILE A 263 -10.66 -17.12 -7.78
N LYS A 264 -11.94 -17.34 -8.13
CA LYS A 264 -12.54 -18.66 -8.34
C LYS A 264 -12.33 -19.06 -9.80
N ILE A 265 -11.49 -20.06 -10.01
CA ILE A 265 -11.13 -20.54 -11.35
C ILE A 265 -12.24 -21.44 -11.87
N THR A 266 -12.67 -21.20 -13.11
CA THR A 266 -13.72 -21.98 -13.77
C THR A 266 -13.18 -22.81 -14.95
N LYS A 267 -12.06 -22.38 -15.53
CA LYS A 267 -11.42 -23.05 -16.69
C LYS A 267 -9.91 -23.06 -16.53
N VAL A 268 -9.28 -24.18 -16.88
CA VAL A 268 -7.81 -24.35 -16.90
C VAL A 268 -7.42 -25.08 -18.17
N GLU A 269 -6.45 -24.54 -18.89
CA GLU A 269 -5.92 -25.09 -20.14
C GLU A 269 -4.39 -25.20 -20.05
N PRO A 270 -3.84 -26.37 -19.65
CA PRO A 270 -2.41 -26.61 -19.69
C PRO A 270 -1.89 -26.70 -21.13
N ASN A 271 -0.69 -26.23 -21.36
CA ASN A 271 0.05 -26.30 -22.63
C ASN A 271 -0.69 -25.65 -23.82
N VAL A 272 -1.47 -24.62 -23.52
CA VAL A 272 -2.08 -23.80 -24.56
C VAL A 272 -0.98 -23.10 -25.40
N SER A 273 -1.23 -22.95 -26.68
CA SER A 273 -0.36 -22.13 -27.54
C SER A 273 -0.47 -20.66 -27.11
N VAL A 274 0.64 -20.11 -26.64
CA VAL A 274 0.72 -18.72 -26.18
C VAL A 274 1.43 -17.90 -27.24
N PRO A 275 0.75 -16.94 -27.91
CA PRO A 275 1.45 -15.93 -28.67
C PRO A 275 2.17 -15.03 -27.68
N VAL A 276 3.51 -15.16 -27.61
CA VAL A 276 4.34 -14.25 -26.81
C VAL A 276 4.40 -12.92 -27.55
N GLU A 277 3.62 -11.93 -27.07
CA GLU A 277 3.64 -10.60 -27.65
C GLU A 277 5.04 -9.98 -27.61
N ALA A 278 5.47 -9.45 -28.74
CA ALA A 278 6.73 -8.71 -28.80
C ALA A 278 6.67 -7.47 -27.89
N VAL A 279 7.78 -7.19 -27.22
CA VAL A 279 7.86 -5.97 -26.40
C VAL A 279 7.74 -4.75 -27.31
N PRO A 280 6.74 -3.86 -27.10
CA PRO A 280 6.61 -2.65 -27.89
C PRO A 280 7.82 -1.70 -27.74
N ASP A 281 8.20 -0.97 -28.79
CA ASP A 281 9.32 -0.05 -28.76
C ASP A 281 9.16 1.05 -27.69
N ALA A 282 7.93 1.53 -27.49
CA ALA A 282 7.61 2.47 -26.41
C ALA A 282 7.97 1.92 -25.03
N VAL A 283 7.89 0.60 -24.82
CA VAL A 283 8.23 -0.06 -23.56
C VAL A 283 9.74 -0.26 -23.43
N ARG A 284 10.41 -0.66 -24.54
CA ARG A 284 11.87 -0.87 -24.57
C ARG A 284 12.66 0.39 -24.23
N THR A 285 12.15 1.55 -24.66
CA THR A 285 12.82 2.84 -24.53
C THR A 285 12.31 3.67 -23.35
N ALA A 286 11.25 3.23 -22.69
CA ALA A 286 10.66 3.94 -21.56
C ALA A 286 11.66 4.09 -20.41
N LYS A 287 11.69 5.28 -19.85
CA LYS A 287 12.44 5.59 -18.63
C LYS A 287 11.48 6.20 -17.62
N ALA A 288 11.74 5.94 -16.36
CA ALA A 288 11.04 6.68 -15.31
C ALA A 288 11.34 8.18 -15.49
N PRO A 289 10.34 9.06 -15.43
CA PRO A 289 10.57 10.49 -15.46
C PRO A 289 11.47 10.88 -14.27
N PRO A 290 12.39 11.85 -14.47
CA PRO A 290 13.19 12.33 -13.35
C PRO A 290 12.27 12.93 -12.29
N LEU A 291 12.60 12.67 -11.03
CA LEU A 291 11.91 13.28 -9.92
C LEU A 291 12.34 14.75 -9.83
N SER A 292 11.39 15.66 -10.01
CA SER A 292 11.59 17.11 -9.85
C SER A 292 10.48 17.68 -8.98
N VAL A 293 10.78 18.73 -8.24
CA VAL A 293 9.80 19.49 -7.47
C VAL A 293 9.43 20.74 -8.25
N GLU A 294 8.16 20.88 -8.58
CA GLU A 294 7.58 22.10 -9.16
C GLU A 294 7.10 23.00 -8.02
N THR A 295 7.67 24.19 -7.91
CA THR A 295 7.38 25.13 -6.85
C THR A 295 6.46 26.24 -7.32
N GLN A 296 5.31 26.38 -6.66
CA GLN A 296 4.40 27.51 -6.85
C GLN A 296 4.30 28.33 -5.57
N LYS A 297 4.71 29.59 -5.61
CA LYS A 297 4.50 30.53 -4.50
C LYS A 297 3.01 30.90 -4.46
N LEU A 298 2.34 30.64 -3.33
CA LEU A 298 0.92 30.93 -3.13
C LEU A 298 0.72 32.24 -2.37
N ALA A 299 1.57 32.50 -1.38
CA ALA A 299 1.60 33.73 -0.61
C ALA A 299 3.01 33.96 -0.09
N ASP A 300 3.23 35.03 0.65
CA ASP A 300 4.53 35.26 1.28
C ASP A 300 4.83 34.18 2.32
N GLY A 301 5.96 33.47 2.15
CA GLY A 301 6.33 32.33 2.99
C GLY A 301 5.37 31.09 2.88
N VAL A 302 4.62 30.95 1.79
CA VAL A 302 3.75 29.79 1.54
C VAL A 302 3.93 29.30 0.12
N TRP A 303 4.25 28.01 -0.04
CA TRP A 303 4.50 27.37 -1.32
C TRP A 303 3.76 26.04 -1.46
N MET A 304 3.27 25.77 -2.66
CA MET A 304 2.86 24.44 -3.10
C MET A 304 4.04 23.78 -3.81
N LEU A 305 4.38 22.56 -3.41
CA LEU A 305 5.51 21.78 -3.88
C LEU A 305 4.99 20.51 -4.56
N GLY A 306 4.89 20.57 -5.88
CA GLY A 306 4.40 19.44 -6.72
C GLY A 306 5.52 18.50 -7.09
N ALA A 307 5.37 17.21 -6.79
CA ALA A 307 6.28 16.16 -7.23
C ALA A 307 5.57 14.82 -7.32
N ALA A 308 5.85 14.02 -8.36
CA ALA A 308 5.28 12.69 -8.60
C ALA A 308 3.73 12.67 -8.60
N ASN A 309 3.09 13.72 -9.13
CA ASN A 309 1.63 13.95 -9.19
C ASN A 309 0.95 14.20 -7.83
N TYR A 310 1.72 14.49 -6.79
CA TYR A 310 1.24 14.87 -5.47
C TYR A 310 1.81 16.23 -5.07
N ASN A 311 1.03 17.00 -4.33
CA ASN A 311 1.48 18.25 -3.75
C ASN A 311 1.81 18.08 -2.26
N SER A 312 2.72 18.89 -1.78
CA SER A 312 2.88 19.24 -0.38
C SER A 312 2.76 20.76 -0.25
N LEU A 313 2.27 21.26 0.88
CA LEU A 313 2.29 22.70 1.14
C LEU A 313 3.33 22.99 2.21
N ALA A 314 4.26 23.91 1.94
CA ALA A 314 5.23 24.41 2.91
C ALA A 314 4.84 25.80 3.39
N MET A 315 4.85 26.01 4.71
CA MET A 315 4.62 27.32 5.35
C MET A 315 5.79 27.66 6.26
N GLU A 316 6.42 28.79 5.99
CA GLU A 316 7.50 29.34 6.79
C GLU A 316 6.97 30.02 8.05
N PHE A 317 7.52 29.66 9.20
CA PHE A 317 7.38 30.31 10.50
C PHE A 317 8.70 31.02 10.88
N LYS A 318 8.72 31.71 12.02
CA LYS A 318 9.90 32.47 12.46
C LYS A 318 11.16 31.57 12.54
N ASP A 319 11.06 30.40 13.16
CA ASP A 319 12.21 29.55 13.47
C ASP A 319 12.14 28.16 12.82
N TYR A 320 11.09 27.84 12.05
CA TYR A 320 10.87 26.53 11.45
C TYR A 320 9.94 26.62 10.22
N VAL A 321 9.82 25.51 9.52
CA VAL A 321 8.82 25.28 8.47
C VAL A 321 7.82 24.21 8.96
N ALA A 322 6.53 24.41 8.69
CA ALA A 322 5.52 23.37 8.75
C ALA A 322 5.19 22.90 7.33
N LEU A 323 5.09 21.58 7.15
CA LEU A 323 4.73 20.94 5.89
C LEU A 323 3.37 20.27 6.03
N VAL A 324 2.56 20.31 4.99
CA VAL A 324 1.35 19.50 4.87
C VAL A 324 1.61 18.45 3.80
N GLU A 325 1.44 17.21 4.15
CA GLU A 325 1.59 15.99 3.37
C GLU A 325 3.02 15.51 3.08
N ALA A 326 3.19 14.20 3.27
CA ALA A 326 4.41 13.46 3.00
C ALA A 326 4.11 12.23 2.10
N PRO A 327 3.58 12.43 0.88
CA PRO A 327 3.11 11.35 0.03
C PRO A 327 4.24 10.56 -0.63
N VAL A 328 3.88 9.41 -1.19
CA VAL A 328 4.67 8.56 -2.08
C VAL A 328 5.76 7.78 -1.35
N ASN A 329 6.97 8.32 -1.19
CA ASN A 329 8.12 7.60 -0.63
C ASN A 329 9.26 8.52 -0.18
N GLU A 330 10.36 7.90 0.32
CA GLU A 330 11.56 8.60 0.77
C GLU A 330 12.17 9.50 -0.31
N ALA A 331 12.29 9.03 -1.57
CA ALA A 331 12.94 9.80 -2.63
C ALA A 331 12.20 11.13 -2.89
N ARG A 332 10.87 11.09 -2.95
CA ARG A 332 10.06 12.29 -3.07
C ARG A 332 10.21 13.22 -1.86
N SER A 333 10.19 12.65 -0.67
CA SER A 333 10.32 13.44 0.56
C SER A 333 11.68 14.14 0.65
N LEU A 334 12.76 13.48 0.24
CA LEU A 334 14.11 14.09 0.17
C LEU A 334 14.14 15.25 -0.85
N ALA A 335 13.55 15.08 -2.02
CA ALA A 335 13.46 16.16 -3.01
C ALA A 335 12.67 17.37 -2.49
N VAL A 336 11.59 17.13 -1.73
CA VAL A 336 10.82 18.21 -1.06
C VAL A 336 11.64 18.88 0.04
N ILE A 337 12.40 18.12 0.84
CA ILE A 337 13.29 18.69 1.86
C ILE A 337 14.35 19.58 1.22
N ASP A 338 15.03 19.11 0.16
CA ASP A 338 16.03 19.89 -0.58
C ASP A 338 15.45 21.20 -1.13
N GLU A 339 14.21 21.14 -1.65
CA GLU A 339 13.53 22.34 -2.15
C GLU A 339 13.12 23.29 -1.03
N VAL A 340 12.65 22.79 0.12
CA VAL A 340 12.36 23.61 1.30
C VAL A 340 13.64 24.31 1.81
N ASP A 341 14.76 23.57 1.89
CA ASP A 341 16.05 24.14 2.31
C ASP A 341 16.54 25.23 1.36
N ARG A 342 16.26 25.10 0.06
CA ARG A 342 16.55 26.12 -0.95
C ARG A 342 15.68 27.38 -0.77
N LEU A 343 14.39 27.21 -0.46
CA LEU A 343 13.42 28.31 -0.30
C LEU A 343 13.59 29.02 1.03
N VAL A 344 13.87 28.27 2.09
CA VAL A 344 13.90 28.74 3.48
C VAL A 344 15.15 28.17 4.18
N PRO A 345 16.35 28.65 3.84
CA PRO A 345 17.59 28.10 4.37
C PRO A 345 17.68 28.24 5.90
N ASN A 346 18.29 27.26 6.54
CA ASN A 346 18.57 27.20 7.98
C ASN A 346 17.32 27.09 8.90
N LYS A 347 16.16 26.73 8.38
CA LYS A 347 14.97 26.43 9.21
C LYS A 347 14.56 24.97 9.04
N PRO A 348 14.50 24.19 10.14
CA PRO A 348 14.10 22.80 10.05
C PRO A 348 12.61 22.66 9.72
N ILE A 349 12.23 21.59 9.02
CA ILE A 349 10.84 21.16 8.93
C ILE A 349 10.47 20.54 10.28
N LYS A 350 9.79 21.32 11.13
CA LYS A 350 9.46 20.92 12.50
C LYS A 350 8.18 20.09 12.60
N TYR A 351 7.18 20.41 11.79
CA TYR A 351 5.89 19.74 11.77
C TYR A 351 5.58 19.24 10.36
N VAL A 352 5.02 18.03 10.29
CA VAL A 352 4.45 17.47 9.06
C VAL A 352 3.03 17.03 9.37
N VAL A 353 2.05 17.69 8.76
CA VAL A 353 0.65 17.30 8.88
C VAL A 353 0.38 16.20 7.85
N ASN A 354 -0.05 15.01 8.30
CA ASN A 354 -0.54 13.94 7.47
C ASN A 354 -2.05 13.96 7.46
N THR A 355 -2.66 14.15 6.29
CA THR A 355 -4.11 14.37 6.18
C THR A 355 -4.94 13.12 6.46
N HIS A 356 -4.43 11.94 6.14
CA HIS A 356 -5.06 10.64 6.44
C HIS A 356 -4.09 9.47 6.23
N HIS A 357 -4.51 8.26 6.61
CA HIS A 357 -3.63 7.09 6.70
C HIS A 357 -3.35 6.35 5.38
N HIS A 358 -3.97 6.72 4.27
CA HIS A 358 -3.77 6.00 3.01
C HIS A 358 -2.29 5.95 2.60
N PHE A 359 -1.89 4.84 1.96
CA PHE A 359 -0.47 4.57 1.67
C PHE A 359 0.19 5.66 0.84
N ASP A 360 -0.52 6.18 -0.13
CA ASP A 360 -0.04 7.22 -1.03
C ASP A 360 0.12 8.58 -0.35
N HIS A 361 -0.43 8.78 0.86
CA HIS A 361 -0.27 9.97 1.69
C HIS A 361 0.72 9.78 2.86
N ALA A 362 0.98 8.55 3.26
CA ALA A 362 1.81 8.23 4.43
C ALA A 362 3.25 7.77 4.10
N GLY A 363 3.55 7.45 2.83
CA GLY A 363 4.78 6.78 2.45
C GLY A 363 6.08 7.56 2.69
N GLY A 364 6.01 8.88 2.90
CA GLY A 364 7.17 9.72 3.20
C GLY A 364 7.37 10.04 4.69
N LEU A 365 6.45 9.67 5.58
CA LEU A 365 6.46 10.08 6.99
C LEU A 365 7.76 9.71 7.71
N ARG A 366 8.29 8.49 7.47
CA ARG A 366 9.55 8.05 8.09
C ARG A 366 10.75 8.92 7.73
N THR A 367 10.77 9.48 6.52
CA THR A 367 11.84 10.38 6.09
C THR A 367 11.88 11.64 6.96
N PHE A 368 10.73 12.26 7.21
CA PHE A 368 10.64 13.44 8.07
C PHE A 368 10.89 13.12 9.55
N LEU A 369 10.41 11.97 10.04
CA LEU A 369 10.75 11.49 11.38
C LEU A 369 12.26 11.35 11.56
N SER A 370 12.99 10.83 10.56
CA SER A 370 14.46 10.70 10.60
C SER A 370 15.17 12.07 10.65
N GLN A 371 14.51 13.12 10.20
CA GLN A 371 15.00 14.53 10.28
C GLN A 371 14.64 15.20 11.61
N GLY A 372 13.87 14.56 12.47
CA GLY A 372 13.44 15.09 13.76
C GLY A 372 12.11 15.87 13.71
N SER A 373 11.36 15.76 12.62
CA SER A 373 10.02 16.35 12.53
C SER A 373 9.02 15.66 13.45
N THR A 374 8.00 16.40 13.89
CA THR A 374 6.81 15.89 14.58
C THR A 374 5.70 15.67 13.56
N ILE A 375 5.13 14.48 13.54
CA ILE A 375 3.95 14.17 12.71
C ILE A 375 2.69 14.64 13.44
N VAL A 376 1.86 15.41 12.75
CA VAL A 376 0.52 15.79 13.22
C VAL A 376 -0.48 15.02 12.37
N THR A 377 -1.30 14.18 13.01
CA THR A 377 -2.24 13.30 12.31
C THR A 377 -3.53 13.15 13.11
N HIS A 378 -4.54 12.48 12.57
CA HIS A 378 -5.75 12.18 13.31
C HIS A 378 -5.45 11.20 14.47
N GLU A 379 -6.20 11.32 15.57
CA GLU A 379 -5.99 10.51 16.78
C GLU A 379 -6.04 9.00 16.51
N THR A 380 -6.93 8.55 15.66
CA THR A 380 -7.07 7.12 15.31
C THR A 380 -5.81 6.54 14.68
N ASN A 381 -4.95 7.37 14.10
CA ASN A 381 -3.73 6.93 13.40
C ASN A 381 -2.54 6.73 14.35
N LYS A 382 -2.61 7.23 15.57
CA LYS A 382 -1.45 7.23 16.48
C LYS A 382 -0.90 5.85 16.74
N ASP A 383 -1.73 4.93 17.22
CA ASP A 383 -1.29 3.57 17.56
C ASP A 383 -0.90 2.78 16.31
N TYR A 384 -1.61 2.98 15.21
CA TYR A 384 -1.26 2.41 13.92
C TYR A 384 0.15 2.86 13.47
N TYR A 385 0.43 4.15 13.47
CA TYR A 385 1.76 4.66 13.10
C TYR A 385 2.85 4.27 14.09
N LEU A 386 2.54 4.17 15.39
CA LEU A 386 3.48 3.63 16.37
C LEU A 386 3.85 2.18 16.06
N GLY A 387 2.91 1.38 15.57
CA GLY A 387 3.15 0.00 15.16
C GLY A 387 3.98 -0.11 13.88
N ILE A 388 3.59 0.60 12.82
CA ILE A 388 4.18 0.40 11.48
C ILE A 388 5.44 1.23 11.24
N LEU A 389 5.45 2.54 11.58
CA LEU A 389 6.56 3.42 11.23
C LEU A 389 7.81 3.16 12.06
N PHE A 390 7.65 2.60 13.25
CA PHE A 390 8.76 2.41 14.18
C PHE A 390 9.14 0.94 14.39
N HIS A 391 8.61 0.03 13.58
CA HIS A 391 8.92 -1.39 13.70
C HIS A 391 10.38 -1.68 13.34
N PRO A 392 11.22 -2.19 14.28
CA PRO A 392 12.67 -2.26 14.08
C PRO A 392 13.16 -3.32 13.08
N GLY A 393 12.32 -4.26 12.65
CA GLY A 393 12.71 -5.37 11.78
C GLY A 393 12.04 -5.40 10.41
N GLY A 394 11.28 -4.38 10.07
CA GLY A 394 10.43 -4.38 8.89
C GLY A 394 10.97 -3.62 7.67
N TRP A 395 12.26 -3.29 7.60
CA TRP A 395 12.84 -2.44 6.56
C TRP A 395 14.15 -3.01 6.02
N SER A 396 14.18 -4.30 5.76
CA SER A 396 15.39 -5.01 5.36
C SER A 396 15.59 -5.07 3.84
N LEU A 397 14.51 -5.15 3.07
CA LEU A 397 14.57 -5.28 1.61
C LEU A 397 14.99 -3.98 0.93
N GLN A 398 14.50 -2.85 1.43
CA GLN A 398 14.87 -1.52 0.97
C GLN A 398 15.00 -0.59 2.19
N PRO A 399 16.13 -0.67 2.93
CA PRO A 399 16.33 0.15 4.12
C PRO A 399 16.28 1.64 3.78
N ASP A 400 15.38 2.37 4.44
CA ASP A 400 15.28 3.82 4.37
C ASP A 400 16.33 4.50 5.28
N ARG A 401 16.32 5.82 5.35
CA ARG A 401 17.26 6.59 6.20
C ARG A 401 17.12 6.25 7.67
N MET A 402 15.89 6.07 8.17
CA MET A 402 15.67 5.71 9.58
C MET A 402 16.24 4.34 9.88
N ALA A 403 16.01 3.35 9.03
CA ALA A 403 16.56 2.01 9.20
C ALA A 403 18.11 1.97 9.10
N LYS A 404 18.71 2.82 8.26
CA LYS A 404 20.16 2.89 8.07
C LYS A 404 20.89 3.64 9.17
N TYR A 405 20.35 4.79 9.62
CA TYR A 405 21.08 5.75 10.46
C TYR A 405 20.57 5.83 11.89
N ASP A 406 19.33 5.41 12.16
CA ASP A 406 18.75 5.35 13.51
C ASP A 406 17.85 4.12 13.69
N PRO A 407 18.40 2.89 13.56
CA PRO A 407 17.61 1.66 13.67
C PRO A 407 16.99 1.46 15.06
N MET A 408 17.46 2.22 16.05
CA MET A 408 16.97 2.18 17.43
C MET A 408 16.09 3.38 17.79
N TYR A 409 15.55 4.08 16.79
CA TYR A 409 14.78 5.31 16.95
C TYR A 409 13.71 5.21 18.04
N MET A 410 12.93 4.14 18.07
CA MET A 410 11.89 3.91 19.08
C MET A 410 12.41 3.72 20.50
N ILE A 411 13.65 3.26 20.64
CA ILE A 411 14.28 3.07 21.94
C ILE A 411 14.90 4.37 22.41
N SER A 412 15.49 5.14 21.50
CA SER A 412 16.24 6.35 21.80
C SER A 412 15.35 7.59 21.97
N ARG A 413 14.17 7.62 21.33
CA ARG A 413 13.27 8.78 21.35
C ARG A 413 11.89 8.44 21.92
N ARG A 414 11.66 8.81 23.16
CA ARG A 414 10.36 8.67 23.83
C ARG A 414 9.97 9.99 24.52
N PRO A 415 8.71 10.47 24.37
CA PRO A 415 7.65 9.91 23.53
C PRO A 415 7.96 10.04 22.04
N ALA A 416 7.34 9.17 21.22
CA ALA A 416 7.41 9.30 19.76
C ALA A 416 6.84 10.68 19.33
N PRO A 417 7.45 11.36 18.34
CA PRO A 417 7.04 12.69 17.92
C PRO A 417 5.78 12.64 17.03
N ILE A 418 4.66 12.19 17.61
CA ILE A 418 3.34 12.16 16.99
C ILE A 418 2.38 12.94 17.88
N GLU A 419 1.83 14.01 17.33
CA GLU A 419 0.77 14.80 17.91
C GLU A 419 -0.54 14.54 17.17
N THR A 420 -1.67 14.66 17.86
CA THR A 420 -2.95 14.21 17.34
C THR A 420 -3.99 15.31 17.28
N VAL A 421 -4.86 15.20 16.29
CA VAL A 421 -6.03 16.03 16.03
C VAL A 421 -7.28 15.15 16.12
N GLY A 422 -8.36 15.64 16.70
CA GLY A 422 -9.60 14.88 16.83
C GLY A 422 -9.75 14.21 18.19
N GLY A 423 -10.66 13.23 18.31
CA GLY A 423 -10.97 12.50 19.55
C GLY A 423 -12.41 12.65 19.99
N ASP A 424 -13.05 13.77 19.82
CA ASP A 424 -14.50 13.93 19.93
C ASP A 424 -15.04 14.48 18.59
N THR A 425 -15.80 13.68 17.86
CA THR A 425 -16.42 14.03 16.58
C THR A 425 -17.27 15.31 16.64
N ARG A 426 -17.62 15.77 17.84
CA ARG A 426 -18.36 17.00 18.08
C ARG A 426 -17.49 18.22 18.33
N ILE A 427 -16.16 18.09 18.42
CA ILE A 427 -15.26 19.19 18.69
C ILE A 427 -14.77 19.76 17.35
N THR A 428 -15.16 21.00 17.08
CA THR A 428 -14.74 21.79 15.91
C THR A 428 -13.49 22.64 16.16
N ALA A 429 -12.85 22.47 17.31
CA ALA A 429 -11.63 23.23 17.63
C ALA A 429 -10.44 22.67 16.84
N PRO A 430 -9.67 23.52 16.15
CA PRO A 430 -8.49 23.10 15.42
C PRO A 430 -7.32 22.76 16.34
N TYR A 431 -6.43 21.88 15.87
CA TYR A 431 -5.06 21.86 16.35
C TYR A 431 -4.29 23.00 15.71
N VAL A 432 -3.63 23.85 16.51
CA VAL A 432 -3.02 25.09 16.05
C VAL A 432 -1.50 25.00 16.07
N ILE A 433 -0.87 25.16 14.90
CA ILE A 433 0.58 25.36 14.76
C ILE A 433 0.81 26.86 14.61
N THR A 434 1.56 27.47 15.56
CA THR A 434 1.79 28.92 15.55
C THR A 434 3.13 29.29 16.18
N ASP A 435 3.68 30.42 15.76
CA ASP A 435 4.83 31.10 16.37
C ASP A 435 4.43 32.44 16.98
N GLY A 436 3.12 32.71 17.08
CA GLY A 436 2.55 33.99 17.54
C GLY A 436 2.43 35.08 16.44
N THR A 437 3.06 34.89 15.29
CA THR A 437 2.98 35.82 14.14
C THR A 437 2.20 35.22 12.96
N ARG A 438 2.26 33.92 12.82
CA ARG A 438 1.58 33.14 11.79
C ARG A 438 0.85 31.94 12.42
N MET A 439 -0.13 31.45 11.71
CA MET A 439 -1.01 30.38 12.21
C MET A 439 -1.39 29.42 11.08
N MET A 440 -1.37 28.14 11.40
CA MET A 440 -1.91 27.05 10.61
C MET A 440 -2.88 26.27 11.50
N GLU A 441 -4.12 26.13 11.06
CA GLU A 441 -5.18 25.43 11.77
C GLU A 441 -5.46 24.09 11.10
N VAL A 442 -5.42 23.01 11.86
CA VAL A 442 -5.65 21.64 11.38
C VAL A 442 -6.97 21.15 11.96
N PHE A 443 -7.94 20.86 11.09
CA PHE A 443 -9.29 20.41 11.47
C PHE A 443 -9.52 18.97 11.05
N HIS A 444 -10.24 18.23 11.87
CA HIS A 444 -10.86 16.97 11.44
C HIS A 444 -12.02 17.28 10.50
N VAL A 445 -12.09 16.57 9.37
CA VAL A 445 -13.20 16.69 8.41
C VAL A 445 -14.33 15.78 8.87
N LEU A 446 -15.36 16.37 9.40
CA LEU A 446 -16.56 15.65 9.87
C LEU A 446 -17.37 15.13 8.68
N ASP A 447 -17.78 13.87 8.72
CA ASP A 447 -18.84 13.37 7.85
C ASP A 447 -20.18 13.78 8.45
N VAL A 448 -20.60 15.02 8.16
CA VAL A 448 -21.71 15.71 8.84
C VAL A 448 -23.00 14.91 8.79
N ALA A 449 -23.22 14.15 7.75
CA ALA A 449 -24.47 13.39 7.63
C ALA A 449 -24.42 12.05 8.38
N TYR A 450 -23.27 11.42 8.49
CA TYR A 450 -23.05 10.24 9.33
C TYR A 450 -23.21 10.59 10.82
N ASP A 451 -22.63 11.74 11.24
CA ASP A 451 -22.70 12.24 12.60
C ASP A 451 -24.13 12.65 13.02
N LEU A 452 -25.02 12.91 12.05
CA LEU A 452 -26.45 13.13 12.27
C LEU A 452 -27.27 11.83 12.31
N GLY A 453 -26.63 10.67 12.23
CA GLY A 453 -27.27 9.35 12.41
C GLY A 453 -27.86 8.74 11.14
N ASP A 454 -27.47 9.20 9.95
CA ASP A 454 -27.85 8.58 8.68
C ASP A 454 -26.79 7.56 8.22
N PRO A 455 -27.01 6.23 8.42
CA PRO A 455 -26.04 5.20 8.07
C PRO A 455 -25.81 5.06 6.56
N SER A 456 -26.63 5.66 5.71
CA SER A 456 -26.42 5.67 4.26
C SER A 456 -25.27 6.60 3.83
N TYR A 457 -24.79 7.42 4.74
CA TYR A 457 -23.85 8.51 4.48
C TYR A 457 -22.36 8.21 4.77
N ARG A 458 -21.99 6.98 5.11
CA ARG A 458 -20.56 6.53 5.09
C ARG A 458 -19.85 6.78 3.76
N GLN A 459 -20.57 7.31 2.77
CA GLN A 459 -20.07 7.60 1.43
C GLN A 459 -19.63 9.06 1.26
N GLY A 460 -19.83 9.92 2.25
CA GLY A 460 -19.53 11.35 2.14
C GLY A 460 -18.05 11.66 2.29
N ASN A 461 -17.36 10.96 3.15
CA ASN A 461 -15.94 11.17 3.40
C ASN A 461 -15.05 10.12 2.68
N HIS A 462 -13.78 10.45 2.47
CA HIS A 462 -12.81 9.58 1.83
C HIS A 462 -12.25 8.54 2.81
N SER A 463 -12.00 8.94 4.04
CA SER A 463 -11.68 8.09 5.20
C SER A 463 -12.18 8.75 6.49
N ASN A 464 -12.25 7.98 7.57
CA ASN A 464 -12.77 8.47 8.85
C ASN A 464 -11.78 9.35 9.63
N ASP A 465 -10.54 9.46 9.19
CA ASP A 465 -9.43 10.19 9.82
C ASP A 465 -9.00 11.44 9.02
N MET A 466 -9.84 11.87 8.06
CA MET A 466 -9.49 12.99 7.18
C MET A 466 -9.22 14.27 7.94
N LEU A 467 -8.07 14.90 7.64
CA LEU A 467 -7.75 16.25 8.10
C LEU A 467 -7.73 17.22 6.92
N MET A 468 -8.11 18.46 7.20
CA MET A 468 -7.88 19.62 6.32
C MET A 468 -7.11 20.68 7.07
N VAL A 469 -6.35 21.49 6.33
CA VAL A 469 -5.50 22.52 6.91
C VAL A 469 -5.91 23.89 6.38
N TYR A 470 -6.13 24.84 7.28
CA TYR A 470 -6.52 26.20 6.94
C TYR A 470 -5.47 27.22 7.38
N LEU A 471 -5.13 28.15 6.50
CA LEU A 471 -4.24 29.27 6.75
C LEU A 471 -5.09 30.54 6.82
N PRO A 472 -5.46 31.03 8.03
CA PRO A 472 -6.46 32.09 8.18
C PRO A 472 -6.07 33.40 7.54
N LYS A 473 -4.79 33.78 7.64
CA LYS A 473 -4.28 35.03 7.08
C LYS A 473 -4.28 35.04 5.56
N GLU A 474 -3.88 33.90 4.96
CA GLU A 474 -3.76 33.72 3.52
C GLU A 474 -5.08 33.27 2.89
N LYS A 475 -6.06 32.84 3.70
CA LYS A 475 -7.36 32.29 3.28
C LYS A 475 -7.20 31.07 2.37
N ILE A 476 -6.18 30.25 2.63
CA ILE A 476 -5.86 29.03 1.88
C ILE A 476 -6.39 27.82 2.65
N LEU A 477 -7.10 26.94 1.96
CA LEU A 477 -7.54 25.64 2.47
C LEU A 477 -6.83 24.52 1.71
N VAL A 478 -6.09 23.65 2.44
CA VAL A 478 -5.46 22.44 1.93
C VAL A 478 -6.38 21.26 2.21
N ASN A 479 -6.61 20.42 1.22
CA ASN A 479 -7.40 19.20 1.34
C ASN A 479 -6.78 18.05 0.53
N ALA A 480 -6.99 16.82 0.96
CA ALA A 480 -6.65 15.62 0.22
C ALA A 480 -7.94 14.90 -0.21
N ASP A 481 -7.97 14.34 -1.41
CA ASP A 481 -8.97 13.41 -1.95
C ASP A 481 -10.46 13.83 -1.94
N LEU A 482 -10.79 14.94 -1.30
CA LEU A 482 -12.17 15.46 -1.26
C LEU A 482 -12.48 16.35 -2.47
N TYR A 483 -11.49 17.11 -2.93
CA TYR A 483 -11.62 17.98 -4.11
C TYR A 483 -10.31 18.02 -4.90
N SER A 484 -10.39 17.63 -6.16
CA SER A 484 -9.32 17.77 -7.15
C SER A 484 -9.86 18.55 -8.36
N PRO A 485 -9.36 19.79 -8.60
CA PRO A 485 -9.83 20.63 -9.70
C PRO A 485 -9.55 19.99 -11.05
N GLN A 486 -10.49 20.12 -11.97
CA GLN A 486 -10.27 19.75 -13.37
C GLN A 486 -9.17 20.61 -14.02
N ALA A 487 -8.66 20.15 -15.17
CA ALA A 487 -7.73 20.97 -15.95
C ALA A 487 -8.34 22.34 -16.23
N GLN A 488 -7.51 23.38 -16.29
CA GLN A 488 -7.97 24.74 -16.51
C GLN A 488 -8.74 24.84 -17.84
N GLY A 489 -9.95 25.41 -17.81
CA GLY A 489 -10.82 25.50 -18.98
C GLY A 489 -11.65 24.24 -19.29
N ALA A 490 -11.51 23.15 -18.55
CA ALA A 490 -12.39 22.00 -18.68
C ALA A 490 -13.79 22.29 -18.09
N ALA A 491 -14.78 21.50 -18.51
CA ALA A 491 -16.12 21.55 -17.93
C ALA A 491 -16.05 21.27 -16.42
N PRO A 492 -16.95 21.87 -15.61
CA PRO A 492 -17.00 21.58 -14.17
C PRO A 492 -17.13 20.08 -13.92
N ALA A 493 -16.44 19.58 -12.91
CA ALA A 493 -16.57 18.20 -12.48
C ALA A 493 -18.01 17.90 -12.01
N THR A 494 -18.44 16.65 -12.17
CA THR A 494 -19.66 16.19 -11.50
C THR A 494 -19.43 16.25 -9.99
N PRO A 495 -20.34 16.87 -9.20
CA PRO A 495 -20.19 16.97 -7.77
C PRO A 495 -20.07 15.59 -7.12
N THR A 496 -18.98 15.34 -6.41
CA THR A 496 -18.78 14.11 -5.65
C THR A 496 -19.31 14.24 -4.21
N PRO A 497 -19.59 13.12 -3.52
CA PRO A 497 -19.88 13.16 -2.09
C PRO A 497 -18.78 13.87 -1.28
N GLY A 498 -17.50 13.59 -1.55
CA GLY A 498 -16.36 14.23 -0.88
C GLY A 498 -16.33 15.76 -1.05
N MET A 499 -16.61 16.26 -2.26
CA MET A 499 -16.73 17.72 -2.48
C MET A 499 -17.84 18.34 -1.59
N ARG A 500 -18.97 17.66 -1.45
CA ARG A 500 -20.08 18.13 -0.61
C ARG A 500 -19.71 18.12 0.87
N THR A 501 -19.02 17.06 1.31
CA THR A 501 -18.49 16.96 2.68
C THR A 501 -17.54 18.11 2.97
N LEU A 502 -16.57 18.38 2.08
CA LEU A 502 -15.64 19.51 2.24
C LEU A 502 -16.39 20.84 2.30
N TYR A 503 -17.35 21.07 1.39
CA TYR A 503 -18.17 22.29 1.37
C TYR A 503 -18.94 22.48 2.68
N GLN A 504 -19.58 21.42 3.20
CA GLN A 504 -20.32 21.48 4.46
C GLN A 504 -19.41 21.82 5.65
N ASN A 505 -18.20 21.24 5.72
CA ASN A 505 -17.22 21.57 6.75
C ASN A 505 -16.77 23.03 6.67
N VAL A 506 -16.47 23.55 5.47
CA VAL A 506 -16.14 24.98 5.28
C VAL A 506 -17.25 25.89 5.77
N GLN A 507 -18.53 25.57 5.48
CA GLN A 507 -19.67 26.37 5.92
C GLN A 507 -19.90 26.28 7.44
N MET A 508 -19.85 25.06 8.00
CA MET A 508 -20.06 24.81 9.44
C MET A 508 -18.99 25.55 10.28
N LEU A 509 -17.74 25.49 9.87
CA LEU A 509 -16.61 26.14 10.53
C LEU A 509 -16.51 27.63 10.20
N LYS A 510 -17.34 28.14 9.28
CA LYS A 510 -17.35 29.53 8.81
C LYS A 510 -15.96 29.99 8.32
N LEU A 511 -15.24 29.12 7.60
CA LEU A 511 -13.93 29.46 7.08
C LEU A 511 -14.03 30.43 5.89
N ASP A 512 -13.26 31.51 5.94
CA ASP A 512 -13.18 32.50 4.85
C ASP A 512 -12.11 32.07 3.84
N VAL A 513 -12.48 31.13 2.96
CA VAL A 513 -11.55 30.54 1.99
C VAL A 513 -11.56 31.34 0.69
N SER A 514 -10.37 31.68 0.18
CA SER A 514 -10.18 32.27 -1.16
C SER A 514 -9.58 31.27 -2.14
N GLN A 515 -8.75 30.34 -1.67
CA GLN A 515 -8.03 29.40 -2.49
C GLN A 515 -8.02 28.00 -1.88
N HIS A 516 -8.23 26.97 -2.71
CA HIS A 516 -8.05 25.56 -2.39
C HIS A 516 -6.73 25.04 -2.96
N VAL A 517 -5.98 24.34 -2.13
CA VAL A 517 -4.72 23.66 -2.50
C VAL A 517 -4.92 22.16 -2.24
N PRO A 518 -5.29 21.40 -3.28
CA PRO A 518 -5.46 19.96 -3.15
C PRO A 518 -4.11 19.23 -3.16
N ILE A 519 -4.04 18.09 -2.53
CA ILE A 519 -2.87 17.20 -2.64
C ILE A 519 -2.78 16.57 -4.03
N HIS A 520 -3.92 16.35 -4.69
CA HIS A 520 -3.99 15.92 -6.08
C HIS A 520 -4.49 17.03 -7.00
N GLY A 521 -3.64 17.45 -7.95
CA GLY A 521 -3.99 18.43 -8.97
C GLY A 521 -3.49 19.84 -8.68
N ARG A 522 -4.07 20.82 -9.35
CA ARG A 522 -3.66 22.24 -9.28
C ARG A 522 -4.37 23.00 -8.17
N ALA A 523 -3.85 24.13 -7.76
CA ALA A 523 -4.58 25.08 -6.93
C ALA A 523 -5.81 25.63 -7.69
N ALA A 524 -6.88 25.95 -6.96
CA ALA A 524 -8.12 26.50 -7.50
C ALA A 524 -8.68 27.61 -6.62
N THR A 525 -9.50 28.49 -7.19
CA THR A 525 -10.22 29.51 -6.42
C THR A 525 -11.40 28.90 -5.67
N ASN A 526 -11.86 29.55 -4.60
CA ASN A 526 -13.07 29.14 -3.91
C ASN A 526 -14.32 29.20 -4.82
N ASP A 527 -14.38 30.20 -5.73
CA ASP A 527 -15.48 30.31 -6.73
C ASP A 527 -15.54 29.08 -7.64
N GLU A 528 -14.38 28.56 -8.06
CA GLU A 528 -14.30 27.36 -8.87
C GLU A 528 -14.77 26.13 -8.08
N PHE A 529 -14.35 26.02 -6.83
CA PHE A 529 -14.80 24.94 -5.94
C PHE A 529 -16.32 24.96 -5.73
N VAL A 530 -16.88 26.11 -5.35
CA VAL A 530 -18.33 26.28 -5.11
C VAL A 530 -19.15 25.92 -6.36
N LYS A 531 -18.69 26.35 -7.55
CA LYS A 531 -19.31 25.94 -8.84
C LYS A 531 -19.22 24.42 -9.04
N SER A 532 -18.09 23.81 -8.70
CA SER A 532 -17.90 22.35 -8.82
C SER A 532 -18.82 21.54 -7.89
N VAL A 533 -19.20 22.11 -6.74
CA VAL A 533 -20.21 21.51 -5.83
C VAL A 533 -21.64 21.69 -6.34
N GLY A 534 -21.84 22.42 -7.44
CA GLY A 534 -23.19 22.71 -8.00
C GLY A 534 -23.93 23.79 -7.20
N LYS A 535 -23.19 24.67 -6.51
CA LYS A 535 -23.73 25.83 -5.80
C LYS A 535 -23.39 27.10 -6.60
N THR A 536 -24.20 28.13 -6.45
CA THR A 536 -23.87 29.49 -6.84
C THR A 536 -23.59 30.26 -5.55
N LEU A 537 -22.55 31.12 -5.59
CA LEU A 537 -22.37 32.07 -4.49
C LEU A 537 -23.61 32.97 -4.50
N SER A 538 -24.56 32.71 -3.62
CA SER A 538 -25.61 33.67 -3.36
C SER A 538 -24.93 34.91 -2.76
N SER A 539 -25.26 36.05 -3.31
CA SER A 539 -24.88 37.36 -2.78
C SER A 539 -25.67 37.66 -1.49
N GLU A 540 -25.55 36.78 -0.51
CA GLU A 540 -26.03 37.03 0.86
C GLU A 540 -24.91 37.72 1.63
N LYS A 541 -25.05 39.05 1.65
CA LYS A 541 -24.36 39.92 2.59
C LYS A 541 -25.04 39.86 3.95
#